data_eb0891c5be54f32b114078fc97ef343f
#
_entry.id   eb0891c5be54f32b114078fc97ef343f
#
_cell.length_a   1.000
_cell.length_b   1.000
_cell.length_c   1.000
_cell.angle_alpha   90.00
_cell.angle_beta   90.00
_cell.angle_gamma   90.00
#
_symmetry.space_group_name_H-M   'P 1'
#
loop_
_entity.id
_entity.type
_entity.pdbx_description
1 polymer ?
#
loop_
_entity_poly.entity_id
_entity_poly.type
_entity_poly.pdbx_seq_one_letter_code
_entity_poly.pdbx_strand_id
1 'polypeptide(L)'
;TSIKMSPGRVHRGGQPLNTKIAARKRYMLAGLLIAVILLIIQQNEEHLIHALSRPVSNVRVESAQRFVTEEELRNLISRYLGSSFFTFDVSETRQSLEEHPWIRRVSAKKVWPDVLVLDIQEEVAIARWGDGQLINQFGEIFEPPGRQRTAGLPMLVGSEGEQYRVMEQYRAVSQQLFSVGLRVTSLTLSQRGNWTLILNDSMPVTLGRVKTIERLARFIELYQSPELMAFEKLASVDLRYDNGIAVKLAAEDSVELAVR
;
A
#
# COMPACT_ATOMS: atom_id res chain seq x y z
N THR A 1 -22.80 -79.33 -71.92
CA THR A 1 -22.65 -79.40 -70.49
C THR A 1 -22.98 -78.03 -69.85
N SER A 2 -24.22 -77.87 -69.33
CA SER A 2 -24.74 -76.66 -68.74
C SER A 2 -24.39 -76.60 -67.25
N ILE A 3 -23.86 -75.45 -66.80
CA ILE A 3 -23.70 -75.14 -65.37
C ILE A 3 -24.71 -74.03 -65.03
N LYS A 4 -25.63 -74.33 -64.11
CA LYS A 4 -26.66 -73.47 -63.60
C LYS A 4 -26.13 -72.71 -62.41
N MET A 5 -26.01 -71.37 -62.47
CA MET A 5 -25.70 -70.50 -61.33
C MET A 5 -26.97 -70.17 -60.53
N SER A 6 -26.94 -70.38 -59.22
CA SER A 6 -27.99 -70.07 -58.27
C SER A 6 -27.86 -68.63 -57.78
N PRO A 7 -28.92 -67.84 -57.59
CA PRO A 7 -28.83 -66.43 -57.11
C PRO A 7 -28.66 -66.36 -55.60
N GLY A 8 -27.70 -65.57 -55.18
CA GLY A 8 -27.42 -65.29 -53.77
C GLY A 8 -28.52 -64.52 -53.06
N ARG A 9 -28.84 -64.96 -51.86
CA ARG A 9 -29.78 -64.39 -50.92
C ARG A 9 -29.25 -63.08 -50.33
N VAL A 10 -29.93 -61.99 -50.58
CA VAL A 10 -29.69 -60.72 -49.98
C VAL A 10 -30.24 -60.74 -48.54
N HIS A 11 -29.31 -60.63 -47.57
CA HIS A 11 -29.67 -60.44 -46.19
C HIS A 11 -30.13 -58.97 -45.98
N ARG A 12 -31.40 -58.75 -45.75
CA ARG A 12 -31.93 -57.50 -45.23
C ARG A 12 -31.59 -57.43 -43.76
N GLY A 13 -30.68 -56.54 -43.44
CA GLY A 13 -30.33 -56.17 -42.07
C GLY A 13 -31.51 -55.50 -41.37
N GLY A 14 -32.09 -56.21 -40.41
CA GLY A 14 -33.15 -55.67 -39.51
C GLY A 14 -32.48 -54.56 -38.63
N GLN A 15 -32.95 -53.35 -38.75
CA GLN A 15 -32.57 -52.29 -37.83
C GLN A 15 -33.07 -52.63 -36.43
N PRO A 16 -32.27 -52.47 -35.36
CA PRO A 16 -32.69 -52.79 -34.02
C PRO A 16 -33.70 -51.74 -33.53
N LEU A 17 -34.96 -52.12 -33.43
CA LEU A 17 -36.06 -51.37 -32.83
C LEU A 17 -35.82 -51.01 -31.36
N ASN A 18 -34.79 -51.58 -30.75
CA ASN A 18 -34.52 -51.45 -29.32
C ASN A 18 -33.79 -50.14 -28.94
N THR A 19 -33.13 -49.44 -29.85
CA THR A 19 -32.37 -48.22 -29.56
C THR A 19 -33.31 -47.01 -29.33
N LYS A 20 -34.43 -46.93 -30.05
CA LYS A 20 -35.41 -45.84 -29.89
C LYS A 20 -36.19 -45.95 -28.57
N ILE A 21 -36.48 -47.16 -28.10
CA ILE A 21 -37.17 -47.41 -26.81
C ILE A 21 -36.21 -47.10 -25.64
N ALA A 22 -34.93 -47.47 -25.73
CA ALA A 22 -33.94 -47.19 -24.75
C ALA A 22 -33.65 -45.66 -24.61
N ALA A 23 -33.58 -44.96 -25.74
CA ALA A 23 -33.44 -43.50 -25.75
C ALA A 23 -34.65 -42.80 -25.11
N ARG A 24 -35.87 -43.23 -25.45
CA ARG A 24 -37.10 -42.66 -24.88
C ARG A 24 -37.19 -42.88 -23.35
N LYS A 25 -36.77 -44.04 -22.84
CA LYS A 25 -36.69 -44.33 -21.39
C LYS A 25 -35.64 -43.42 -20.71
N ARG A 26 -34.49 -43.16 -21.34
CA ARG A 26 -33.48 -42.25 -20.80
C ARG A 26 -34.00 -40.81 -20.71
N TYR A 27 -34.70 -40.31 -21.72
CA TYR A 27 -35.30 -38.96 -21.66
C TYR A 27 -36.45 -38.88 -20.65
N MET A 28 -37.26 -39.94 -20.48
CA MET A 28 -38.28 -39.98 -19.43
C MET A 28 -37.65 -39.99 -18.03
N LEU A 29 -36.60 -40.78 -17.81
CA LEU A 29 -35.86 -40.79 -16.53
C LEU A 29 -35.20 -39.44 -16.24
N ALA A 30 -34.60 -38.80 -17.24
CA ALA A 30 -34.04 -37.47 -17.11
C ALA A 30 -35.10 -36.41 -16.78
N GLY A 31 -36.26 -36.48 -17.47
CA GLY A 31 -37.38 -35.59 -17.18
C GLY A 31 -37.95 -35.78 -15.76
N LEU A 32 -38.07 -37.05 -15.32
CA LEU A 32 -38.49 -37.37 -13.96
C LEU A 32 -37.51 -36.82 -12.92
N LEU A 33 -36.20 -36.98 -13.17
CA LEU A 33 -35.15 -36.50 -12.28
C LEU A 33 -35.16 -34.96 -12.17
N ILE A 34 -35.33 -34.25 -13.29
CA ILE A 34 -35.52 -32.80 -13.33
C ILE A 34 -36.77 -32.38 -12.54
N ALA A 35 -37.90 -33.09 -12.74
CA ALA A 35 -39.14 -32.80 -12.01
C ALA A 35 -38.99 -33.00 -10.51
N VAL A 36 -38.28 -34.05 -10.07
CA VAL A 36 -37.97 -34.29 -8.65
C VAL A 36 -37.07 -33.20 -8.09
N ILE A 37 -36.04 -32.79 -8.82
CA ILE A 37 -35.16 -31.68 -8.41
C ILE A 37 -35.95 -30.38 -8.26
N LEU A 38 -36.82 -30.05 -9.24
CA LEU A 38 -37.69 -28.88 -9.17
C LEU A 38 -38.63 -28.92 -7.97
N LEU A 39 -39.19 -30.09 -7.68
CA LEU A 39 -40.08 -30.28 -6.54
C LEU A 39 -39.34 -30.16 -5.20
N ILE A 40 -38.11 -30.65 -5.11
CA ILE A 40 -37.24 -30.47 -3.94
C ILE A 40 -36.89 -28.99 -3.75
N ILE A 41 -36.57 -28.28 -4.84
CA ILE A 41 -36.30 -26.85 -4.80
C ILE A 41 -37.53 -26.09 -4.31
N GLN A 42 -38.72 -26.39 -4.86
CA GLN A 42 -39.96 -25.74 -4.49
C GLN A 42 -40.37 -26.01 -3.03
N GLN A 43 -40.15 -27.22 -2.52
CA GLN A 43 -40.44 -27.56 -1.12
C GLN A 43 -39.46 -26.95 -0.12
N ASN A 44 -38.23 -26.58 -0.57
CA ASN A 44 -37.17 -26.02 0.28
C ASN A 44 -36.85 -24.57 -0.07
N GLU A 45 -37.76 -23.87 -0.77
CA GLU A 45 -37.52 -22.45 -1.17
C GLU A 45 -37.11 -21.56 0.03
N GLU A 46 -37.80 -21.65 1.15
CA GLU A 46 -37.52 -20.88 2.35
C GLU A 46 -36.13 -21.21 2.91
N HIS A 47 -35.76 -22.47 2.97
CA HIS A 47 -34.44 -22.90 3.46
C HIS A 47 -33.31 -22.50 2.51
N LEU A 48 -33.54 -22.58 1.22
CA LEU A 48 -32.59 -22.13 0.18
C LEU A 48 -32.43 -20.61 0.22
N ILE A 49 -33.53 -19.86 0.29
CA ILE A 49 -33.51 -18.41 0.39
C ILE A 49 -32.81 -17.99 1.69
N HIS A 50 -33.12 -18.60 2.84
CA HIS A 50 -32.43 -18.31 4.09
C HIS A 50 -30.94 -18.65 4.05
N ALA A 51 -30.55 -19.76 3.42
CA ALA A 51 -29.13 -20.11 3.27
C ALA A 51 -28.37 -19.13 2.35
N LEU A 52 -29.02 -18.67 1.27
CA LEU A 52 -28.47 -17.73 0.31
C LEU A 52 -28.56 -16.28 0.79
N SER A 53 -29.50 -15.96 1.71
CA SER A 53 -29.71 -14.59 2.24
C SER A 53 -28.96 -14.33 3.55
N ARG A 54 -28.05 -15.22 3.98
CA ARG A 54 -27.28 -14.97 5.20
C ARG A 54 -26.54 -13.65 5.09
N PRO A 55 -26.71 -12.75 6.05
CA PRO A 55 -25.98 -11.51 6.07
C PRO A 55 -24.51 -11.76 6.38
N VAL A 56 -23.63 -10.87 5.90
CA VAL A 56 -22.25 -10.80 6.38
C VAL A 56 -22.30 -10.35 7.83
N SER A 57 -22.02 -11.26 8.75
CA SER A 57 -22.13 -11.02 10.20
C SER A 57 -20.77 -11.00 10.89
N ASN A 58 -19.77 -11.62 10.30
CA ASN A 58 -18.44 -11.72 10.88
C ASN A 58 -17.41 -11.03 9.99
N VAL A 59 -16.57 -10.20 10.60
CA VAL A 59 -15.41 -9.60 9.93
C VAL A 59 -14.15 -10.08 10.63
N ARG A 60 -13.25 -10.62 9.85
CA ARG A 60 -11.93 -11.05 10.30
C ARG A 60 -10.88 -10.19 9.65
N VAL A 61 -10.05 -9.54 10.46
CA VAL A 61 -8.90 -8.78 10.01
C VAL A 61 -7.66 -9.65 10.22
N GLU A 62 -6.91 -9.93 9.13
CA GLU A 62 -5.74 -10.81 9.16
C GLU A 62 -4.44 -10.03 9.41
N SER A 63 -4.42 -8.72 9.17
CA SER A 63 -3.25 -7.86 9.36
C SER A 63 -3.22 -7.21 10.74
N ALA A 64 -2.02 -7.03 11.29
CA ALA A 64 -1.83 -6.24 12.50
C ALA A 64 -1.94 -4.74 12.16
N GLN A 65 -2.85 -4.04 12.83
CA GLN A 65 -3.04 -2.61 12.68
C GLN A 65 -2.22 -1.85 13.72
N ARG A 66 -1.60 -0.76 13.26
CA ARG A 66 -0.81 0.13 14.10
C ARG A 66 -1.44 1.53 14.21
N PHE A 67 -2.03 1.98 13.13
CA PHE A 67 -2.53 3.35 12.99
C PHE A 67 -4.04 3.42 12.91
N VAL A 68 -4.70 2.44 12.32
CA VAL A 68 -6.16 2.34 12.27
C VAL A 68 -6.64 1.53 13.46
N THR A 69 -7.49 2.10 14.29
CA THR A 69 -8.05 1.39 15.43
C THR A 69 -9.15 0.41 15.00
N GLU A 70 -9.36 -0.62 15.81
CA GLU A 70 -10.43 -1.59 15.58
C GLU A 70 -11.82 -0.94 15.56
N GLU A 71 -11.99 0.11 16.36
CA GLU A 71 -13.23 0.90 16.44
C GLU A 71 -13.45 1.72 15.16
N GLU A 72 -12.42 2.41 14.66
CA GLU A 72 -12.47 3.14 13.39
C GLU A 72 -12.81 2.20 12.24
N LEU A 73 -12.14 1.04 12.18
CA LEU A 73 -12.40 0.03 11.16
C LEU A 73 -13.84 -0.50 11.24
N ARG A 74 -14.32 -0.81 12.43
CA ARG A 74 -15.69 -1.27 12.66
C ARG A 74 -16.72 -0.23 12.22
N ASN A 75 -16.48 1.05 12.48
CA ASN A 75 -17.35 2.14 12.06
C ASN A 75 -17.38 2.26 10.51
N LEU A 76 -16.22 2.15 9.86
CA LEU A 76 -16.12 2.19 8.39
C LEU A 76 -16.90 1.06 7.72
N ILE A 77 -16.85 -0.15 8.26
CA ILE A 77 -17.50 -1.33 7.67
C ILE A 77 -18.94 -1.53 8.16
N SER A 78 -19.38 -0.83 9.22
CA SER A 78 -20.71 -1.03 9.84
C SER A 78 -21.86 -0.87 8.85
N ARG A 79 -21.74 0.05 7.90
CA ARG A 79 -22.73 0.30 6.83
C ARG A 79 -22.89 -0.87 5.86
N TYR A 80 -21.90 -1.73 5.78
CA TYR A 80 -21.88 -2.89 4.88
C TYR A 80 -22.30 -4.19 5.58
N LEU A 81 -22.26 -4.20 6.92
CA LEU A 81 -22.71 -5.36 7.71
C LEU A 81 -24.22 -5.50 7.63
N GLY A 82 -24.70 -6.74 7.56
CA GLY A 82 -26.12 -7.02 7.41
C GLY A 82 -26.60 -7.14 5.97
N SER A 83 -25.77 -6.78 4.98
CA SER A 83 -26.06 -7.06 3.57
C SER A 83 -25.95 -8.56 3.28
N SER A 84 -26.78 -9.07 2.37
CA SER A 84 -26.70 -10.47 1.97
C SER A 84 -25.32 -10.83 1.44
N PHE A 85 -24.78 -11.98 1.86
CA PHE A 85 -23.45 -12.45 1.46
C PHE A 85 -23.25 -12.48 -0.06
N PHE A 86 -24.29 -12.80 -0.83
CA PHE A 86 -24.19 -12.88 -2.29
C PHE A 86 -24.25 -11.52 -2.98
N THR A 87 -25.07 -10.61 -2.47
CA THR A 87 -25.22 -9.26 -3.04
C THR A 87 -24.20 -8.26 -2.48
N PHE A 88 -23.47 -8.63 -1.43
CA PHE A 88 -22.42 -7.79 -0.82
C PHE A 88 -21.33 -7.45 -1.84
N ASP A 89 -21.13 -6.16 -2.09
CA ASP A 89 -20.07 -5.67 -2.98
C ASP A 89 -18.75 -5.47 -2.24
N VAL A 90 -17.82 -6.38 -2.51
CA VAL A 90 -16.47 -6.35 -1.95
C VAL A 90 -15.67 -5.15 -2.48
N SER A 91 -15.94 -4.74 -3.73
CA SER A 91 -15.20 -3.65 -4.38
C SER A 91 -15.55 -2.31 -3.77
N GLU A 92 -16.84 -2.08 -3.50
CA GLU A 92 -17.32 -0.87 -2.82
C GLU A 92 -16.76 -0.78 -1.41
N THR A 93 -16.79 -1.87 -0.65
CA THR A 93 -16.22 -1.92 0.70
C THR A 93 -14.73 -1.62 0.69
N ARG A 94 -13.97 -2.22 -0.25
CA ARG A 94 -12.55 -1.97 -0.42
C ARG A 94 -12.29 -0.50 -0.70
N GLN A 95 -13.00 0.09 -1.67
CA GLN A 95 -12.82 1.49 -2.04
C GLN A 95 -13.10 2.42 -0.87
N SER A 96 -14.18 2.18 -0.12
CA SER A 96 -14.51 2.99 1.06
C SER A 96 -13.47 2.87 2.18
N LEU A 97 -12.84 1.71 2.35
CA LEU A 97 -11.76 1.56 3.31
C LEU A 97 -10.47 2.26 2.83
N GLU A 98 -10.17 2.21 1.54
CA GLU A 98 -9.01 2.87 0.92
C GLU A 98 -9.14 4.41 0.89
N GLU A 99 -10.32 4.98 1.14
CA GLU A 99 -10.50 6.43 1.37
C GLU A 99 -9.94 6.88 2.73
N HIS A 100 -9.69 5.94 3.66
CA HIS A 100 -9.12 6.30 4.96
C HIS A 100 -7.63 6.64 4.82
N PRO A 101 -7.16 7.81 5.30
CA PRO A 101 -5.78 8.30 5.04
C PRO A 101 -4.66 7.38 5.51
N TRP A 102 -4.88 6.55 6.54
CA TRP A 102 -3.92 5.56 7.01
C TRP A 102 -4.00 4.21 6.29
N ILE A 103 -4.94 4.05 5.36
CA ILE A 103 -5.09 2.78 4.62
C ILE A 103 -4.56 2.96 3.21
N ARG A 104 -3.49 2.26 2.91
CA ARG A 104 -2.88 2.26 1.59
C ARG A 104 -3.59 1.34 0.61
N ARG A 105 -3.92 0.14 1.07
CA ARG A 105 -4.55 -0.89 0.25
C ARG A 105 -5.33 -1.86 1.12
N VAL A 106 -6.43 -2.33 0.58
CA VAL A 106 -7.26 -3.36 1.21
C VAL A 106 -7.41 -4.53 0.25
N SER A 107 -7.13 -5.72 0.74
CA SER A 107 -7.58 -6.96 0.12
C SER A 107 -8.77 -7.48 0.89
N ALA A 108 -9.91 -7.62 0.23
CA ALA A 108 -11.13 -8.11 0.84
C ALA A 108 -11.62 -9.36 0.11
N LYS A 109 -11.94 -10.41 0.86
CA LYS A 109 -12.47 -11.66 0.31
C LYS A 109 -13.64 -12.17 1.14
N LYS A 110 -14.64 -12.71 0.47
CA LYS A 110 -15.78 -13.38 1.13
C LYS A 110 -15.43 -14.84 1.40
N VAL A 111 -15.65 -15.28 2.62
CA VAL A 111 -15.51 -16.69 3.02
C VAL A 111 -16.87 -17.17 3.49
N TRP A 112 -17.42 -18.12 2.75
CA TRP A 112 -18.72 -18.68 3.06
C TRP A 112 -18.73 -19.31 4.46
N PRO A 113 -19.80 -19.21 5.29
CA PRO A 113 -21.14 -18.75 4.90
C PRO A 113 -21.39 -17.24 5.11
N ASP A 114 -20.66 -16.53 5.96
CA ASP A 114 -21.02 -15.19 6.43
C ASP A 114 -19.82 -14.33 6.82
N VAL A 115 -18.59 -14.72 6.45
CA VAL A 115 -17.35 -14.07 6.86
C VAL A 115 -16.79 -13.18 5.76
N LEU A 116 -16.50 -11.92 6.10
CA LEU A 116 -15.66 -11.02 5.32
C LEU A 116 -14.24 -11.04 5.92
N VAL A 117 -13.26 -11.42 5.13
CA VAL A 117 -11.86 -11.38 5.53
C VAL A 117 -11.21 -10.17 4.88
N LEU A 118 -10.59 -9.33 5.72
CA LEU A 118 -9.88 -8.12 5.34
C LEU A 118 -8.39 -8.27 5.65
N ASP A 119 -7.56 -7.98 4.66
CA ASP A 119 -6.13 -7.78 4.82
C ASP A 119 -5.81 -6.32 4.46
N ILE A 120 -5.39 -5.54 5.47
CA ILE A 120 -5.24 -4.10 5.39
C ILE A 120 -3.75 -3.77 5.43
N GLN A 121 -3.27 -3.09 4.41
CA GLN A 121 -1.94 -2.51 4.37
C GLN A 121 -2.03 -1.04 4.77
N GLU A 122 -1.45 -0.71 5.92
CA GLU A 122 -1.39 0.67 6.39
C GLU A 122 -0.29 1.47 5.69
N GLU A 123 -0.49 2.80 5.62
CA GLU A 123 0.53 3.75 5.20
C GLU A 123 1.68 3.81 6.22
N VAL A 124 2.90 3.83 5.71
CA VAL A 124 4.11 3.99 6.53
C VAL A 124 4.70 5.37 6.27
N ALA A 125 4.43 6.30 7.17
CA ALA A 125 5.03 7.62 7.13
C ALA A 125 6.53 7.53 7.42
N ILE A 126 7.36 8.13 6.57
CA ILE A 126 8.81 8.22 6.76
C ILE A 126 9.26 9.65 7.09
N ALA A 127 8.45 10.66 6.75
CA ALA A 127 8.71 12.05 7.07
C ALA A 127 7.39 12.84 7.13
N ARG A 128 7.47 14.02 7.73
CA ARG A 128 6.45 15.07 7.61
C ARG A 128 6.71 15.85 6.32
N TRP A 129 5.67 16.26 5.63
CA TRP A 129 5.74 17.09 4.44
C TRP A 129 5.04 18.43 4.69
N GLY A 130 5.80 19.53 4.68
CA GLY A 130 5.23 20.85 4.96
C GLY A 130 4.43 20.90 6.26
N ASP A 131 3.35 21.66 6.25
CA ASP A 131 2.47 21.83 7.41
C ASP A 131 1.34 20.79 7.42
N GLY A 132 1.49 19.73 8.23
CA GLY A 132 0.43 18.80 8.56
C GLY A 132 0.31 17.55 7.69
N GLN A 133 1.01 17.49 6.57
CA GLN A 133 1.03 16.31 5.70
C GLN A 133 2.15 15.34 6.06
N LEU A 134 1.99 14.11 5.63
CA LEU A 134 3.00 13.06 5.72
C LEU A 134 3.40 12.57 4.33
N ILE A 135 4.59 12.02 4.24
CA ILE A 135 5.08 11.37 3.03
C ILE A 135 5.48 9.93 3.35
N ASN A 136 5.04 9.01 2.52
CA ASN A 136 5.35 7.59 2.67
C ASN A 136 6.67 7.23 1.97
N GLN A 137 7.11 5.99 2.12
CA GLN A 137 8.33 5.47 1.50
C GLN A 137 8.34 5.51 -0.04
N PHE A 138 7.19 5.71 -0.67
CA PHE A 138 7.04 5.79 -2.13
C PHE A 138 7.03 7.23 -2.65
N GLY A 139 7.02 8.23 -1.75
CA GLY A 139 6.94 9.63 -2.11
C GLY A 139 5.52 10.14 -2.30
N GLU A 140 4.52 9.39 -1.85
CA GLU A 140 3.13 9.79 -1.88
C GLU A 140 2.80 10.61 -0.62
N ILE A 141 2.10 11.71 -0.81
CA ILE A 141 1.69 12.61 0.27
C ILE A 141 0.30 12.19 0.72
N PHE A 142 0.10 12.12 2.03
CA PHE A 142 -1.19 11.84 2.65
C PHE A 142 -1.37 12.68 3.91
N GLU A 143 -2.64 12.91 4.29
CA GLU A 143 -2.99 13.78 5.41
C GLU A 143 -3.87 13.03 6.42
N PRO A 144 -3.27 12.37 7.41
CA PRO A 144 -4.03 11.64 8.41
C PRO A 144 -4.61 12.57 9.49
N PRO A 145 -5.74 12.21 10.11
CA PRO A 145 -6.27 12.93 11.24
C PRO A 145 -5.33 12.79 12.47
N GLY A 146 -5.00 13.90 13.11
CA GLY A 146 -4.25 13.94 14.35
C GLY A 146 -2.72 13.98 14.18
N ARG A 147 -2.10 14.96 14.85
CA ARG A 147 -0.65 15.20 14.81
C ARG A 147 0.19 14.28 15.72
N GLN A 148 -0.44 13.53 16.60
CA GLN A 148 0.25 12.83 17.71
C GLN A 148 1.15 11.67 17.26
N ARG A 149 0.96 11.12 16.07
CA ARG A 149 1.70 9.94 15.57
C ARG A 149 2.92 10.27 14.72
N THR A 150 3.28 11.56 14.63
CA THR A 150 4.37 12.05 13.77
C THR A 150 5.61 12.49 14.52
N ALA A 151 5.62 12.34 15.86
CA ALA A 151 6.76 12.68 16.69
C ALA A 151 8.01 11.88 16.28
N GLY A 152 9.12 12.57 16.09
CA GLY A 152 10.40 11.96 15.69
C GLY A 152 10.60 11.77 14.19
N LEU A 153 9.58 12.01 13.35
CA LEU A 153 9.77 12.02 11.90
C LEU A 153 10.48 13.30 11.44
N PRO A 154 11.42 13.20 10.50
CA PRO A 154 12.06 14.38 9.91
C PRO A 154 11.04 15.25 9.16
N MET A 155 11.33 16.54 9.06
CA MET A 155 10.53 17.50 8.30
C MET A 155 11.14 17.67 6.90
N LEU A 156 10.38 17.37 5.88
CA LEU A 156 10.74 17.62 4.48
C LEU A 156 9.89 18.77 3.93
N VAL A 157 10.54 19.71 3.24
CA VAL A 157 9.88 20.89 2.68
C VAL A 157 10.33 21.09 1.24
N GLY A 158 9.38 21.29 0.35
CA GLY A 158 9.61 21.61 -1.06
C GLY A 158 8.37 22.24 -1.68
N SER A 159 8.49 22.69 -2.92
CA SER A 159 7.35 23.14 -3.69
C SER A 159 6.48 21.95 -4.11
N GLU A 160 5.25 22.21 -4.50
CA GLU A 160 4.36 21.20 -5.06
C GLU A 160 5.01 20.52 -6.29
N GLY A 161 4.93 19.20 -6.34
CA GLY A 161 5.57 18.38 -7.37
C GLY A 161 7.04 18.00 -7.11
N GLU A 162 7.70 18.59 -6.10
CA GLU A 162 9.11 18.31 -5.79
C GLU A 162 9.32 17.20 -4.74
N GLN A 163 8.26 16.54 -4.28
CA GLN A 163 8.31 15.58 -3.19
C GLN A 163 9.28 14.42 -3.45
N TYR A 164 9.29 13.89 -4.66
CA TYR A 164 10.22 12.80 -5.02
C TYR A 164 11.67 13.24 -5.00
N ARG A 165 11.96 14.44 -5.52
CA ARG A 165 13.29 15.03 -5.54
C ARG A 165 13.80 15.31 -4.13
N VAL A 166 12.95 15.86 -3.27
CA VAL A 166 13.30 16.13 -1.86
C VAL A 166 13.56 14.83 -1.11
N MET A 167 12.74 13.79 -1.37
CA MET A 167 12.91 12.50 -0.74
C MET A 167 14.17 11.76 -1.20
N GLU A 168 14.51 11.83 -2.48
CA GLU A 168 15.74 11.27 -3.03
C GLU A 168 16.96 11.95 -2.38
N GLN A 169 16.96 13.27 -2.33
CA GLN A 169 18.02 14.06 -1.68
C GLN A 169 18.13 13.73 -0.19
N TYR A 170 16.99 13.61 0.51
CA TYR A 170 16.97 13.23 1.92
C TYR A 170 17.60 11.87 2.16
N ARG A 171 17.29 10.87 1.33
CA ARG A 171 17.90 9.53 1.42
C ARG A 171 19.41 9.59 1.24
N ALA A 172 19.87 10.28 0.19
CA ALA A 172 21.29 10.39 -0.12
C ALA A 172 22.08 11.10 1.00
N VAL A 173 21.55 12.21 1.51
CA VAL A 173 22.15 12.99 2.59
C VAL A 173 22.14 12.21 3.91
N SER A 174 21.01 11.60 4.26
CA SER A 174 20.86 10.82 5.50
C SER A 174 21.79 9.61 5.53
N GLN A 175 21.96 8.92 4.40
CA GLN A 175 22.86 7.78 4.29
C GLN A 175 24.31 8.16 4.59
N GLN A 176 24.77 9.31 4.07
CA GLN A 176 26.13 9.78 4.34
C GLN A 176 26.33 10.20 5.79
N LEU A 177 25.37 10.96 6.34
CA LEU A 177 25.47 11.48 7.72
C LEU A 177 25.30 10.39 8.78
N PHE A 178 24.55 9.34 8.47
CA PHE A 178 24.38 8.20 9.39
C PHE A 178 25.72 7.54 9.74
N SER A 179 26.66 7.49 8.79
CA SER A 179 27.99 6.88 8.99
C SER A 179 28.83 7.59 10.07
N VAL A 180 28.51 8.86 10.36
CA VAL A 180 29.18 9.67 11.37
C VAL A 180 28.30 10.03 12.56
N GLY A 181 27.16 9.36 12.71
CA GLY A 181 26.24 9.54 13.84
C GLY A 181 25.42 10.82 13.80
N LEU A 182 25.35 11.52 12.65
CA LEU A 182 24.55 12.72 12.48
C LEU A 182 23.19 12.37 11.88
N ARG A 183 22.13 12.95 12.44
CA ARG A 183 20.74 12.74 12.01
C ARG A 183 20.19 13.98 11.33
N VAL A 184 19.63 13.80 10.14
CA VAL A 184 18.87 14.86 9.46
C VAL A 184 17.46 14.93 10.07
N THR A 185 17.14 16.06 10.70
CA THR A 185 15.82 16.30 11.30
C THR A 185 14.95 17.20 10.45
N SER A 186 15.55 17.97 9.54
CA SER A 186 14.83 18.71 8.52
C SER A 186 15.63 18.80 7.23
N LEU A 187 14.95 18.76 6.08
CA LEU A 187 15.53 19.07 4.77
C LEU A 187 14.56 19.94 3.98
N THR A 188 15.05 21.09 3.52
CA THR A 188 14.25 22.06 2.77
C THR A 188 14.86 22.32 1.40
N LEU A 189 14.03 22.22 0.37
CA LEU A 189 14.31 22.74 -0.97
C LEU A 189 13.54 24.06 -1.15
N SER A 190 14.27 25.16 -1.18
CA SER A 190 13.66 26.47 -1.43
C SER A 190 13.19 26.60 -2.90
N GLN A 191 12.26 27.51 -3.17
CA GLN A 191 11.81 27.84 -4.53
C GLN A 191 12.96 28.25 -5.48
N ARG A 192 14.06 28.77 -4.92
CA ARG A 192 15.25 29.15 -5.69
C ARG A 192 16.20 27.94 -5.93
N GLY A 193 15.81 26.75 -5.53
CA GLY A 193 16.58 25.52 -5.68
C GLY A 193 17.72 25.33 -4.66
N ASN A 194 17.75 26.10 -3.58
CA ASN A 194 18.75 25.93 -2.53
C ASN A 194 18.32 24.86 -1.53
N TRP A 195 19.24 24.00 -1.17
CA TRP A 195 19.09 22.98 -0.14
C TRP A 195 19.61 23.48 1.20
N THR A 196 18.80 23.33 2.22
CA THR A 196 19.15 23.58 3.61
C THR A 196 18.68 22.39 4.45
N LEU A 197 19.47 21.95 5.41
CA LEU A 197 19.11 20.89 6.32
C LEU A 197 19.36 21.32 7.77
N ILE A 198 18.70 20.62 8.71
CA ILE A 198 18.96 20.74 10.14
C ILE A 198 19.45 19.38 10.63
N LEU A 199 20.59 19.41 11.33
CA LEU A 199 21.17 18.24 11.97
C LEU A 199 20.89 18.24 13.47
N ASN A 200 20.54 17.06 13.99
CA ASN A 200 20.34 16.83 15.43
C ASN A 200 19.45 17.88 16.12
N ASP A 201 18.38 18.30 15.43
CA ASP A 201 17.37 19.28 15.88
C ASP A 201 17.86 20.72 16.09
N SER A 202 19.17 21.00 15.97
CA SER A 202 19.72 22.30 16.35
C SER A 202 20.64 22.96 15.33
N MET A 203 21.30 22.18 14.48
CA MET A 203 22.36 22.71 13.59
C MET A 203 21.83 22.90 12.16
N PRO A 204 21.60 24.12 11.70
CA PRO A 204 21.31 24.43 10.32
C PRO A 204 22.58 24.36 9.44
N VAL A 205 22.47 23.64 8.32
CA VAL A 205 23.53 23.50 7.32
C VAL A 205 23.01 23.90 5.95
N THR A 206 23.65 24.83 5.29
CA THR A 206 23.32 25.29 3.95
C THR A 206 24.18 24.58 2.91
N LEU A 207 23.58 23.73 2.06
CA LEU A 207 24.27 22.98 1.01
C LEU A 207 24.39 23.75 -0.31
N GLY A 208 23.43 24.66 -0.57
CA GLY A 208 23.32 25.38 -1.84
C GLY A 208 22.54 24.59 -2.90
N ARG A 209 22.79 24.92 -4.18
CA ARG A 209 21.97 24.41 -5.31
C ARG A 209 22.56 23.21 -6.02
N VAL A 210 23.85 23.11 -6.07
CA VAL A 210 24.60 22.10 -6.85
C VAL A 210 25.68 21.47 -6.00
N LYS A 211 26.20 20.31 -6.39
CA LYS A 211 27.26 19.57 -5.73
C LYS A 211 27.01 19.30 -4.23
N THR A 212 25.73 19.11 -3.88
CA THR A 212 25.28 18.98 -2.49
C THR A 212 25.95 17.82 -1.76
N ILE A 213 26.08 16.68 -2.44
CA ILE A 213 26.70 15.48 -1.89
C ILE A 213 28.22 15.62 -1.74
N GLU A 214 28.92 16.23 -2.71
CA GLU A 214 30.35 16.49 -2.64
C GLU A 214 30.68 17.49 -1.50
N ARG A 215 29.84 18.53 -1.34
CA ARG A 215 29.97 19.51 -0.27
C ARG A 215 29.73 18.90 1.10
N LEU A 216 28.74 18.00 1.19
CA LEU A 216 28.45 17.24 2.40
C LEU A 216 29.62 16.32 2.77
N ALA A 217 30.23 15.65 1.80
CA ALA A 217 31.41 14.81 2.05
C ALA A 217 32.56 15.60 2.68
N ARG A 218 32.87 16.81 2.18
CA ARG A 218 33.87 17.69 2.78
C ARG A 218 33.52 18.11 4.22
N PHE A 219 32.25 18.36 4.49
CA PHE A 219 31.79 18.63 5.85
C PHE A 219 32.00 17.43 6.76
N ILE A 220 31.73 16.21 6.29
CA ILE A 220 31.95 14.97 7.05
C ILE A 220 33.45 14.78 7.37
N GLU A 221 34.34 15.03 6.41
CA GLU A 221 35.77 14.96 6.63
C GLU A 221 36.24 15.96 7.72
N LEU A 222 35.75 17.20 7.66
CA LEU A 222 36.03 18.20 8.69
C LEU A 222 35.42 17.82 10.04
N TYR A 223 34.21 17.30 10.05
CA TYR A 223 33.53 16.85 11.28
C TYR A 223 34.29 15.74 12.00
N GLN A 224 34.94 14.84 11.26
CA GLN A 224 35.77 13.76 11.81
C GLN A 224 37.19 14.23 12.20
N SER A 225 37.59 15.43 11.81
CA SER A 225 38.91 15.95 12.14
C SER A 225 38.99 16.48 13.59
N PRO A 226 40.18 16.38 14.24
CA PRO A 226 40.38 16.95 15.58
C PRO A 226 40.13 18.45 15.68
N GLU A 227 40.20 19.14 14.56
CA GLU A 227 40.04 20.60 14.47
C GLU A 227 38.61 21.05 14.74
N LEU A 228 37.61 20.18 14.53
CA LEU A 228 36.20 20.47 14.77
C LEU A 228 35.64 19.78 16.05
N MET A 229 36.46 19.59 17.07
CA MET A 229 36.06 18.91 18.33
C MET A 229 34.93 19.60 19.09
N ALA A 230 34.42 20.74 18.66
CA ALA A 230 33.38 21.50 19.33
C ALA A 230 32.11 21.64 18.46
N PHE A 231 31.63 20.53 17.85
CA PHE A 231 30.40 20.54 17.07
C PHE A 231 29.20 21.13 17.84
N GLU A 232 29.11 20.88 19.14
CA GLU A 232 28.09 21.43 20.02
C GLU A 232 28.10 22.96 20.14
N LYS A 233 29.24 23.59 19.82
CA LYS A 233 29.42 25.05 19.82
C LYS A 233 29.09 25.70 18.47
N LEU A 234 28.76 24.92 17.43
CA LEU A 234 28.43 25.47 16.13
C LEU A 234 26.96 25.94 16.10
N ALA A 235 26.76 27.19 15.72
CA ALA A 235 25.43 27.75 15.50
C ALA A 235 24.88 27.50 14.08
N SER A 236 25.78 27.48 13.08
CA SER A 236 25.41 27.15 11.69
C SER A 236 26.61 26.83 10.84
N VAL A 237 26.38 26.12 9.73
CA VAL A 237 27.39 25.74 8.73
C VAL A 237 26.92 26.14 7.33
N ASP A 238 27.79 26.79 6.56
CA ASP A 238 27.52 27.13 5.17
C ASP A 238 28.54 26.45 4.24
N LEU A 239 28.05 25.54 3.40
CA LEU A 239 28.83 24.71 2.48
C LEU A 239 28.80 25.22 1.03
N ARG A 240 28.26 26.40 0.78
CA ARG A 240 28.10 26.94 -0.59
C ARG A 240 29.43 27.29 -1.25
N TYR A 241 30.46 27.51 -0.50
CA TYR A 241 31.78 27.88 -1.01
C TYR A 241 32.49 26.67 -1.62
N ASP A 242 33.14 26.87 -2.77
CA ASP A 242 33.82 25.76 -3.47
C ASP A 242 35.15 25.36 -2.78
N ASN A 243 35.84 26.32 -2.11
CA ASN A 243 37.16 26.11 -1.51
C ASN A 243 37.18 26.15 0.01
N GLY A 244 36.01 26.13 0.68
CA GLY A 244 35.97 26.24 2.12
C GLY A 244 34.60 25.96 2.72
N ILE A 245 34.55 25.97 4.04
CA ILE A 245 33.34 25.84 4.84
C ILE A 245 33.30 27.04 5.77
N ALA A 246 32.20 27.81 5.75
CA ALA A 246 31.98 28.84 6.73
C ALA A 246 31.21 28.31 7.92
N VAL A 247 31.69 28.51 9.11
CA VAL A 247 31.05 28.10 10.37
C VAL A 247 30.76 29.33 11.22
N LYS A 248 29.58 29.32 11.85
CA LYS A 248 29.24 30.32 12.87
C LYS A 248 29.21 29.63 14.24
N LEU A 249 29.86 30.21 15.23
CA LEU A 249 29.85 29.72 16.61
C LEU A 249 28.62 30.26 17.37
N ALA A 250 28.15 29.51 18.36
CA ALA A 250 27.12 29.97 19.28
C ALA A 250 27.64 31.13 20.13
N ALA A 251 26.79 32.06 20.51
CA ALA A 251 27.11 33.40 21.01
C ALA A 251 27.84 33.48 22.37
N GLU A 252 28.15 32.37 23.02
CA GLU A 252 28.93 32.41 24.28
C GLU A 252 30.43 32.63 24.07
N ASP A 253 30.96 32.37 22.85
CA ASP A 253 32.37 32.61 22.49
C ASP A 253 32.43 33.35 21.13
N SER A 254 32.01 34.60 21.07
CA SER A 254 32.17 35.42 19.85
C SER A 254 33.62 35.78 19.59
N VAL A 255 34.40 34.85 19.07
CA VAL A 255 35.66 35.10 18.35
C VAL A 255 35.43 34.58 16.92
N GLU A 256 35.34 35.53 15.99
CA GLU A 256 35.24 35.28 14.55
C GLU A 256 36.61 34.72 14.08
N LEU A 257 36.71 33.39 14.01
CA LEU A 257 37.86 32.72 13.40
C LEU A 257 37.60 32.57 11.90
N ALA A 258 38.04 33.54 11.12
CA ALA A 258 38.21 33.37 9.68
C ALA A 258 39.43 32.48 9.44
N VAL A 259 39.24 31.22 9.14
CA VAL A 259 40.29 30.32 8.67
C VAL A 259 40.39 30.48 7.16
N ARG A 260 41.52 31.01 6.69
CA ARG A 260 41.93 31.08 5.29
C ARG A 260 42.48 29.75 4.80
#